data_40c7749a9fba86ba55ba502d983200fc
#
_entry.id   40c7749a9fba86ba55ba502d983200fc
#
_cell.length_a   1.000
_cell.length_b   1.000
_cell.length_c   1.000
_cell.angle_alpha   90.00
_cell.angle_beta   90.00
_cell.angle_gamma   90.00
#
_symmetry.space_group_name_H-M   'P 1'
#
loop_
_entity.id
_entity.type
_entity.pdbx_description
1 polymer ?
#
loop_
_entity_poly.entity_id
_entity_poly.type
_entity_poly.pdbx_seq_one_letter_code
_entity_poly.pdbx_strand_id
1 'polypeptide(L)'
;MFLCAADQSVRYIIPYGGSAFFIIQEVPMYQVLYRKYRPRVFADVYGQDHVTSTLKNEIKEGRISHAYLFTGSRGTGKTTCAKILAKAVNCPNAVDGEPCNACEICKGLDSGTIYDVVEIDAASNNGVDNIRDLREEVNYTPTRGKYRVYIIDEVHMLSTGAFNALLKTLEEPPAHVIFILATTEVHKLPATILSRCQRFDFKRIQPETMAVRLQQVAGLEGMELAPDAATLIARIADGALRDGLSILDQCAGRSKQITAQLVSEVAGLAGREALYRLSDAVLARDSSAAVEELAQLHENSYDMERLCVEMINHFRNFMMVKTVKKSRELIICTDDEYKHIEASAGQFTLAQILRGLDLFQSTLVKIKGGATPRIEMEMAFIRLCEPKLETDPDAINQRLSALERAVQNGVPAAPVKTVQSPAPAARPAPAQPTVPPTPQPTPAAAAPAPEPVPVTSAEPVSAPVPEPAPVQPEPPVPPEPAAAAPSPAPAADSEQKLFMQWADLMEILHRTDIALFGVLSGSQGYTRGEFFLIDSPNPTIKEFIKISTHAKAIRAALHELTGHNYKLGLFKKKSTEQASRRDPLEDLLSKARENHIQIEEH
;
A
#
# COMPACT_ATOMS: atom_id res chain seq x y z
N MET A 1 -23.49 -33.96 -3.44
CA MET A 1 -22.49 -33.08 -2.83
C MET A 1 -23.24 -31.83 -2.39
N PHE A 2 -23.65 -31.73 -1.14
CA PHE A 2 -24.33 -30.56 -0.61
C PHE A 2 -23.37 -29.80 0.31
N LEU A 3 -23.02 -28.57 -0.05
CA LEU A 3 -22.26 -27.64 0.77
C LEU A 3 -23.24 -26.89 1.67
N CYS A 4 -23.19 -27.13 2.97
CA CYS A 4 -23.88 -26.32 3.94
C CYS A 4 -22.88 -25.29 4.51
N ALA A 5 -23.11 -24.00 4.27
CA ALA A 5 -22.14 -22.92 4.51
C ALA A 5 -21.99 -22.49 5.97
N ALA A 6 -22.57 -23.21 6.94
CA ALA A 6 -22.59 -22.80 8.36
C ALA A 6 -21.69 -23.64 9.28
N ASP A 7 -21.09 -24.73 8.80
CA ASP A 7 -20.25 -25.60 9.63
C ASP A 7 -18.94 -25.91 8.89
N GLN A 8 -17.80 -25.81 9.57
CA GLN A 8 -16.46 -26.03 8.99
C GLN A 8 -16.17 -27.52 8.70
N SER A 9 -17.20 -28.34 8.49
CA SER A 9 -17.09 -29.77 8.21
C SER A 9 -17.67 -30.13 6.84
N VAL A 10 -16.94 -30.91 6.07
CA VAL A 10 -17.41 -31.46 4.79
C VAL A 10 -18.05 -32.83 5.06
N ARG A 11 -19.33 -33.01 4.69
CA ARG A 11 -20.05 -34.26 4.90
C ARG A 11 -20.00 -35.12 3.65
N TYR A 12 -19.47 -36.33 3.76
CA TYR A 12 -19.47 -37.33 2.70
C TYR A 12 -20.45 -38.45 3.02
N ILE A 13 -21.20 -38.89 2.02
CA ILE A 13 -22.09 -40.03 2.12
C ILE A 13 -21.37 -41.21 1.47
N ILE A 14 -21.02 -42.22 2.25
CA ILE A 14 -20.42 -43.47 1.76
C ILE A 14 -21.50 -44.55 1.76
N PRO A 15 -21.89 -45.12 0.61
CA PRO A 15 -22.84 -46.25 0.57
C PRO A 15 -22.16 -47.52 1.03
N TYR A 16 -22.69 -48.19 2.05
CA TYR A 16 -22.22 -49.46 2.55
C TYR A 16 -23.30 -50.54 2.43
N GLY A 17 -23.04 -51.55 1.59
CA GLY A 17 -23.73 -52.87 1.49
C GLY A 17 -25.25 -52.90 1.60
N GLY A 18 -25.98 -52.67 0.52
CA GLY A 18 -27.36 -53.15 0.31
C GLY A 18 -28.50 -52.61 1.18
N SER A 19 -28.23 -51.94 2.26
CA SER A 19 -29.19 -51.22 3.12
C SER A 19 -28.60 -49.83 3.37
N ALA A 20 -29.38 -48.77 3.12
CA ALA A 20 -28.94 -47.39 3.16
C ALA A 20 -28.71 -46.91 4.59
N PHE A 21 -27.61 -47.33 5.19
CA PHE A 21 -27.06 -46.74 6.41
C PHE A 21 -26.04 -45.67 5.96
N PHE A 22 -26.36 -44.40 6.17
CA PHE A 22 -25.48 -43.28 5.88
C PHE A 22 -24.62 -43.01 7.10
N ILE A 23 -23.32 -43.36 7.03
CA ILE A 23 -22.34 -42.91 8.03
C ILE A 23 -21.86 -41.53 7.59
N ILE A 24 -22.33 -40.48 8.28
CA ILE A 24 -21.84 -39.12 8.10
C ILE A 24 -20.52 -39.03 8.87
N GLN A 25 -19.40 -39.20 8.19
CA GLN A 25 -18.10 -38.96 8.77
C GLN A 25 -17.76 -37.50 8.59
N GLU A 26 -17.77 -36.74 9.67
CA GLU A 26 -17.31 -35.34 9.67
C GLU A 26 -15.77 -35.37 9.55
N VAL A 27 -15.27 -34.97 8.40
CA VAL A 27 -13.85 -34.71 8.21
C VAL A 27 -13.60 -33.25 8.58
N PRO A 28 -12.89 -32.94 9.65
CA PRO A 28 -12.60 -31.57 10.02
C PRO A 28 -11.84 -30.89 8.87
N MET A 29 -12.35 -29.74 8.42
CA MET A 29 -11.67 -28.92 7.42
C MET A 29 -10.32 -28.49 7.98
N TYR A 30 -9.25 -28.57 7.18
CA TYR A 30 -7.92 -28.12 7.58
C TYR A 30 -7.95 -26.66 7.99
N GLN A 31 -7.46 -26.36 9.17
CA GLN A 31 -7.35 -25.00 9.69
C GLN A 31 -5.87 -24.57 9.66
N VAL A 32 -5.59 -23.48 8.93
CA VAL A 32 -4.24 -22.91 8.81
C VAL A 32 -3.64 -22.57 10.18
N LEU A 33 -2.32 -22.78 10.35
CA LEU A 33 -1.63 -22.71 11.63
C LEU A 33 -1.82 -21.37 12.35
N TYR A 34 -1.78 -20.24 11.64
CA TYR A 34 -1.95 -18.91 12.26
C TYR A 34 -3.35 -18.68 12.85
N ARG A 35 -4.38 -19.45 12.41
CA ARG A 35 -5.73 -19.42 13.02
C ARG A 35 -5.83 -20.41 14.17
N LYS A 36 -5.31 -21.62 13.99
CA LYS A 36 -5.34 -22.71 14.97
C LYS A 36 -4.58 -22.33 16.25
N TYR A 37 -3.40 -21.72 16.13
CA TYR A 37 -2.54 -21.30 17.24
C TYR A 37 -2.65 -19.83 17.62
N ARG A 38 -3.79 -19.20 17.29
CA ARG A 38 -4.07 -17.83 17.72
C ARG A 38 -4.22 -17.77 19.25
N PRO A 39 -3.44 -16.94 19.96
CA PRO A 39 -3.52 -16.81 21.41
C PRO A 39 -4.94 -16.54 21.90
N ARG A 40 -5.32 -17.22 22.98
CA ARG A 40 -6.64 -17.07 23.62
C ARG A 40 -6.56 -16.37 24.98
N VAL A 41 -5.36 -16.24 25.53
CA VAL A 41 -5.02 -15.55 26.78
C VAL A 41 -3.81 -14.65 26.55
N PHE A 42 -3.62 -13.62 27.38
CA PHE A 42 -2.46 -12.72 27.25
C PHE A 42 -1.13 -13.43 27.50
N ALA A 43 -1.11 -14.46 28.36
CA ALA A 43 0.07 -15.26 28.63
C ALA A 43 0.63 -15.97 27.40
N ASP A 44 -0.21 -16.27 26.40
CA ASP A 44 0.19 -16.90 25.14
C ASP A 44 0.66 -15.90 24.07
N VAL A 45 0.63 -14.60 24.36
CA VAL A 45 1.06 -13.56 23.42
C VAL A 45 2.56 -13.34 23.55
N TYR A 46 3.30 -13.66 22.50
CA TYR A 46 4.77 -13.62 22.50
C TYR A 46 5.30 -12.22 22.16
N GLY A 47 6.33 -11.79 22.90
CA GLY A 47 7.10 -10.58 22.61
C GLY A 47 6.38 -9.26 22.86
N GLN A 48 5.23 -9.27 23.58
CA GLN A 48 4.44 -8.06 23.88
C GLN A 48 4.19 -7.89 25.39
N ASP A 49 5.13 -8.33 26.23
CA ASP A 49 4.97 -8.35 27.69
C ASP A 49 4.61 -6.97 28.28
N HIS A 50 5.16 -5.90 27.71
CA HIS A 50 4.88 -4.50 28.13
C HIS A 50 3.41 -4.10 27.87
N VAL A 51 2.75 -4.65 26.84
CA VAL A 51 1.34 -4.41 26.57
C VAL A 51 0.48 -5.32 27.43
N THR A 52 0.77 -6.64 27.40
CA THR A 52 -0.08 -7.64 28.07
C THR A 52 -0.09 -7.49 29.60
N SER A 53 1.05 -7.14 30.21
CA SER A 53 1.14 -6.88 31.66
C SER A 53 0.31 -5.65 32.07
N THR A 54 0.36 -4.57 31.29
CA THR A 54 -0.42 -3.36 31.57
C THR A 54 -1.90 -3.63 31.45
N LEU A 55 -2.35 -4.26 30.35
CA LEU A 55 -3.77 -4.60 30.14
C LEU A 55 -4.31 -5.53 31.25
N LYS A 56 -3.52 -6.52 31.67
CA LYS A 56 -3.89 -7.42 32.79
C LYS A 56 -4.07 -6.65 34.10
N ASN A 57 -3.18 -5.71 34.40
CA ASN A 57 -3.26 -4.90 35.62
C ASN A 57 -4.48 -3.97 35.58
N GLU A 58 -4.77 -3.33 34.45
CA GLU A 58 -5.97 -2.49 34.30
C GLU A 58 -7.26 -3.29 34.51
N ILE A 59 -7.34 -4.52 34.00
CA ILE A 59 -8.50 -5.39 34.22
C ILE A 59 -8.63 -5.78 35.70
N LYS A 60 -7.51 -6.13 36.37
CA LYS A 60 -7.48 -6.48 37.79
C LYS A 60 -7.94 -5.34 38.70
N GLU A 61 -7.49 -4.13 38.39
CA GLU A 61 -7.81 -2.91 39.14
C GLU A 61 -9.17 -2.32 38.78
N GLY A 62 -9.84 -2.84 37.75
CA GLY A 62 -11.08 -2.31 37.24
C GLY A 62 -10.96 -0.94 36.55
N ARG A 63 -9.75 -0.55 36.17
CA ARG A 63 -9.44 0.73 35.52
C ARG A 63 -9.49 0.59 33.98
N ILE A 64 -10.65 0.22 33.46
CA ILE A 64 -10.83 -0.01 32.04
C ILE A 64 -11.09 1.31 31.33
N SER A 65 -10.28 1.65 30.32
CA SER A 65 -10.48 2.84 29.48
C SER A 65 -11.65 2.63 28.51
N HIS A 66 -12.33 3.72 28.17
CA HIS A 66 -13.40 3.71 27.15
C HIS A 66 -12.86 3.50 25.72
N ALA A 67 -11.59 3.84 25.45
CA ALA A 67 -10.99 3.71 24.14
C ALA A 67 -9.51 3.33 24.22
N TYR A 68 -9.16 2.28 23.48
CA TYR A 68 -7.81 1.76 23.31
C TYR A 68 -7.36 1.96 21.86
N LEU A 69 -6.10 2.30 21.67
CA LEU A 69 -5.49 2.36 20.34
C LEU A 69 -4.27 1.46 20.29
N PHE A 70 -4.34 0.38 19.52
CA PHE A 70 -3.26 -0.58 19.31
C PHE A 70 -2.53 -0.25 18.00
N THR A 71 -1.26 0.14 18.10
CA THR A 71 -0.43 0.53 16.96
C THR A 71 0.73 -0.43 16.76
N GLY A 72 1.21 -0.58 15.54
CA GLY A 72 2.38 -1.42 15.23
C GLY A 72 2.23 -2.20 13.93
N SER A 73 3.30 -2.88 13.50
CA SER A 73 3.35 -3.62 12.24
C SER A 73 2.25 -4.70 12.15
N ARG A 74 1.92 -5.12 10.93
CA ARG A 74 0.99 -6.22 10.70
C ARG A 74 1.53 -7.51 11.34
N GLY A 75 0.64 -8.38 11.82
CA GLY A 75 1.02 -9.71 12.34
C GLY A 75 1.65 -9.73 13.75
N THR A 76 1.77 -8.58 14.45
CA THR A 76 2.36 -8.46 15.79
C THR A 76 1.41 -8.80 16.95
N GLY A 77 0.13 -9.05 16.68
CA GLY A 77 -0.84 -9.49 17.68
C GLY A 77 -1.88 -8.46 18.10
N LYS A 78 -1.98 -7.28 17.46
CA LYS A 78 -2.96 -6.21 17.78
C LYS A 78 -4.40 -6.72 17.91
N THR A 79 -4.95 -7.27 16.82
CA THR A 79 -6.33 -7.78 16.79
C THR A 79 -6.52 -8.98 17.71
N THR A 80 -5.46 -9.76 17.97
CA THR A 80 -5.49 -10.87 18.93
C THR A 80 -5.63 -10.35 20.35
N CYS A 81 -4.81 -9.38 20.76
CA CYS A 81 -4.92 -8.75 22.07
C CYS A 81 -6.25 -8.01 22.24
N ALA A 82 -6.77 -7.37 21.18
CA ALA A 82 -8.10 -6.75 21.18
C ALA A 82 -9.21 -7.77 21.53
N LYS A 83 -9.17 -8.95 20.89
CA LYS A 83 -10.13 -10.04 21.18
C LYS A 83 -9.98 -10.61 22.58
N ILE A 84 -8.74 -10.78 23.08
CA ILE A 84 -8.49 -11.23 24.44
C ILE A 84 -9.01 -10.19 25.45
N LEU A 85 -8.72 -8.91 25.23
CA LEU A 85 -9.21 -7.82 26.08
C LEU A 85 -10.75 -7.80 26.13
N ALA A 86 -11.39 -7.85 24.97
CA ALA A 86 -12.85 -7.87 24.85
C ALA A 86 -13.50 -9.05 25.59
N LYS A 87 -12.85 -10.22 25.57
CA LYS A 87 -13.30 -11.38 26.37
C LYS A 87 -13.03 -11.21 27.85
N ALA A 88 -11.86 -10.70 28.22
CA ALA A 88 -11.45 -10.57 29.61
C ALA A 88 -12.33 -9.58 30.39
N VAL A 89 -12.69 -8.44 29.79
CA VAL A 89 -13.56 -7.44 30.42
C VAL A 89 -15.01 -7.91 30.59
N ASN A 90 -15.43 -8.88 29.79
CA ASN A 90 -16.78 -9.48 29.82
C ASN A 90 -16.83 -10.83 30.55
N CYS A 91 -15.68 -11.39 30.92
CA CYS A 91 -15.62 -12.71 31.54
C CYS A 91 -15.97 -12.62 33.06
N PRO A 92 -17.05 -13.26 33.55
CA PRO A 92 -17.37 -13.27 34.96
C PRO A 92 -16.37 -14.04 35.82
N ASN A 93 -15.65 -14.96 35.23
CA ASN A 93 -14.66 -15.83 35.88
C ASN A 93 -13.24 -15.47 35.45
N ALA A 94 -12.96 -14.18 35.19
CA ALA A 94 -11.61 -13.74 34.87
C ALA A 94 -10.69 -13.91 36.08
N VAL A 95 -9.52 -14.53 35.87
CA VAL A 95 -8.49 -14.72 36.89
C VAL A 95 -7.23 -14.00 36.42
N ASP A 96 -6.67 -13.20 37.28
CA ASP A 96 -5.45 -12.45 36.97
C ASP A 96 -5.50 -11.57 35.70
N GLY A 97 -6.68 -11.07 35.35
CA GLY A 97 -6.91 -10.29 34.14
C GLY A 97 -6.99 -11.15 32.86
N GLU A 98 -6.99 -12.46 32.99
CA GLU A 98 -7.11 -13.40 31.86
C GLU A 98 -8.56 -13.91 31.72
N PRO A 99 -9.09 -14.08 30.49
CA PRO A 99 -10.39 -14.71 30.29
C PRO A 99 -10.33 -16.20 30.58
N CYS A 100 -11.37 -16.75 31.20
CA CYS A 100 -11.39 -18.18 31.56
C CYS A 100 -11.54 -19.13 30.35
N ASN A 101 -11.98 -18.63 29.19
CA ASN A 101 -12.27 -19.38 27.96
C ASN A 101 -13.22 -20.59 28.10
N ALA A 102 -13.85 -20.76 29.27
CA ALA A 102 -14.71 -21.89 29.61
C ALA A 102 -16.15 -21.50 29.92
N CYS A 103 -16.41 -20.26 30.38
CA CYS A 103 -17.75 -19.78 30.70
C CYS A 103 -18.60 -19.58 29.44
N GLU A 104 -19.91 -19.45 29.62
CA GLU A 104 -20.88 -19.26 28.54
C GLU A 104 -20.55 -18.02 27.70
N ILE A 105 -20.16 -16.90 28.34
CA ILE A 105 -19.80 -15.67 27.65
C ILE A 105 -18.55 -15.86 26.78
N CYS A 106 -17.47 -16.44 27.32
CA CYS A 106 -16.25 -16.68 26.55
C CYS A 106 -16.51 -17.58 25.34
N LYS A 107 -17.26 -18.67 25.52
CA LYS A 107 -17.63 -19.60 24.43
C LYS A 107 -18.56 -18.93 23.42
N GLY A 108 -19.53 -18.15 23.89
CA GLY A 108 -20.47 -17.44 23.03
C GLY A 108 -19.80 -16.36 22.18
N LEU A 109 -18.80 -15.65 22.71
CA LEU A 109 -17.99 -14.71 21.96
C LEU A 109 -17.10 -15.40 20.91
N ASP A 110 -16.52 -16.57 21.24
CA ASP A 110 -15.70 -17.33 20.30
C ASP A 110 -16.53 -17.96 19.16
N SER A 111 -17.77 -18.37 19.45
CA SER A 111 -18.69 -18.95 18.45
C SER A 111 -19.50 -17.90 17.68
N GLY A 112 -19.43 -16.62 18.05
CA GLY A 112 -20.22 -15.56 17.43
C GLY A 112 -21.72 -15.57 17.79
N THR A 113 -22.14 -16.33 18.85
CA THR A 113 -23.54 -16.35 19.31
C THR A 113 -23.87 -15.19 20.24
N ILE A 114 -22.86 -14.51 20.79
CA ILE A 114 -23.00 -13.32 21.61
C ILE A 114 -22.46 -12.13 20.81
N TYR A 115 -23.30 -11.14 20.53
CA TYR A 115 -23.01 -9.96 19.72
C TYR A 115 -22.53 -8.76 20.56
N ASP A 116 -22.11 -8.97 21.81
CA ASP A 116 -21.58 -7.91 22.66
C ASP A 116 -20.16 -7.48 22.26
N VAL A 117 -19.49 -8.24 21.40
CA VAL A 117 -18.22 -7.86 20.77
C VAL A 117 -18.41 -7.82 19.27
N VAL A 118 -18.25 -6.66 18.67
CA VAL A 118 -18.39 -6.40 17.24
C VAL A 118 -17.01 -6.13 16.65
N GLU A 119 -16.62 -6.90 15.65
CA GLU A 119 -15.36 -6.69 14.92
C GLU A 119 -15.67 -6.08 13.55
N ILE A 120 -15.07 -4.95 13.27
CA ILE A 120 -15.24 -4.18 12.02
C ILE A 120 -13.88 -4.03 11.36
N ASP A 121 -13.75 -4.50 10.14
CA ASP A 121 -12.59 -4.20 9.29
C ASP A 121 -12.86 -2.89 8.54
N ALA A 122 -12.10 -1.84 8.88
CA ALA A 122 -12.24 -0.54 8.26
C ALA A 122 -11.84 -0.52 6.78
N ALA A 123 -11.07 -1.50 6.30
CA ALA A 123 -10.76 -1.63 4.87
C ALA A 123 -12.02 -1.94 4.04
N SER A 124 -12.91 -2.77 4.59
CA SER A 124 -14.19 -3.15 3.97
C SER A 124 -15.34 -2.19 4.32
N ASN A 125 -15.26 -1.51 5.49
CA ASN A 125 -16.33 -0.68 6.06
C ASN A 125 -15.85 0.74 6.35
N ASN A 126 -15.34 1.46 5.33
CA ASN A 126 -14.74 2.78 5.48
C ASN A 126 -15.74 3.96 5.37
N GLY A 127 -17.01 3.67 5.06
CA GLY A 127 -18.05 4.66 4.81
C GLY A 127 -18.51 5.41 6.06
N VAL A 128 -18.99 6.64 5.87
CA VAL A 128 -19.58 7.46 6.94
C VAL A 128 -20.85 6.80 7.48
N ASP A 129 -21.63 6.17 6.61
CA ASP A 129 -22.91 5.58 6.98
C ASP A 129 -22.73 4.37 7.89
N ASN A 130 -21.73 3.50 7.61
CA ASN A 130 -21.40 2.37 8.50
C ASN A 130 -21.04 2.82 9.92
N ILE A 131 -20.33 3.95 10.06
CA ILE A 131 -19.96 4.50 11.38
C ILE A 131 -21.15 5.23 12.03
N ARG A 132 -22.09 5.79 11.27
CA ARG A 132 -23.34 6.33 11.78
C ARG A 132 -24.24 5.23 12.33
N ASP A 133 -24.38 4.12 11.63
CA ASP A 133 -25.13 2.94 12.09
C ASP A 133 -24.52 2.41 13.38
N LEU A 134 -23.19 2.27 13.44
CA LEU A 134 -22.48 1.91 14.66
C LEU A 134 -22.78 2.89 15.80
N ARG A 135 -22.80 4.22 15.54
CA ARG A 135 -23.11 5.22 16.55
C ARG A 135 -24.54 5.10 17.11
N GLU A 136 -25.49 4.68 16.30
CA GLU A 136 -26.85 4.38 16.77
C GLU A 136 -26.86 3.11 17.62
N GLU A 137 -26.13 2.08 17.22
CA GLU A 137 -26.01 0.82 17.95
C GLU A 137 -25.31 0.96 19.29
N VAL A 138 -24.39 1.91 19.47
CA VAL A 138 -23.65 2.18 20.71
C VAL A 138 -24.57 2.52 21.88
N ASN A 139 -25.76 3.06 21.62
CA ASN A 139 -26.74 3.39 22.66
C ASN A 139 -27.41 2.15 23.29
N TYR A 140 -27.32 0.99 22.64
CA TYR A 140 -27.92 -0.23 23.20
C TYR A 140 -26.98 -0.89 24.21
N THR A 141 -27.57 -1.30 25.34
CA THR A 141 -26.85 -2.04 26.39
C THR A 141 -26.41 -3.42 25.92
N PRO A 142 -25.31 -3.98 26.47
CA PRO A 142 -24.88 -5.32 26.14
C PRO A 142 -25.95 -6.36 26.52
N THR A 143 -26.00 -7.46 25.76
CA THR A 143 -27.03 -8.49 25.89
C THR A 143 -26.74 -9.43 27.06
N ARG A 144 -25.51 -9.86 27.25
CA ARG A 144 -25.06 -10.80 28.27
C ARG A 144 -23.77 -10.39 28.99
N GLY A 145 -22.92 -9.63 28.30
CA GLY A 145 -21.66 -9.11 28.82
C GLY A 145 -21.85 -7.92 29.74
N LYS A 146 -20.75 -7.47 30.35
CA LYS A 146 -20.69 -6.22 31.12
C LYS A 146 -20.53 -5.01 30.22
N TYR A 147 -19.76 -5.18 29.13
CA TYR A 147 -19.42 -4.14 28.19
C TYR A 147 -19.77 -4.56 26.76
N ARG A 148 -20.22 -3.60 25.96
CA ARG A 148 -20.28 -3.72 24.50
C ARG A 148 -18.96 -3.23 23.94
N VAL A 149 -18.25 -4.09 23.21
CA VAL A 149 -16.89 -3.81 22.73
C VAL A 149 -16.89 -3.73 21.20
N TYR A 150 -16.40 -2.63 20.67
CA TYR A 150 -16.21 -2.43 19.25
C TYR A 150 -14.72 -2.49 18.90
N ILE A 151 -14.32 -3.51 18.13
CA ILE A 151 -12.96 -3.67 17.62
C ILE A 151 -12.96 -3.17 16.18
N ILE A 152 -12.27 -2.05 15.92
CA ILE A 152 -12.12 -1.51 14.57
C ILE A 152 -10.69 -1.76 14.12
N ASP A 153 -10.51 -2.75 13.22
CA ASP A 153 -9.19 -3.08 12.67
C ASP A 153 -8.87 -2.21 11.46
N GLU A 154 -7.59 -1.92 11.26
CA GLU A 154 -7.02 -1.02 10.24
C GLU A 154 -7.77 0.33 10.17
N VAL A 155 -8.02 0.90 11.34
CA VAL A 155 -8.84 2.12 11.51
C VAL A 155 -8.37 3.30 10.64
N HIS A 156 -7.10 3.34 10.22
CA HIS A 156 -6.56 4.36 9.31
C HIS A 156 -7.21 4.36 7.91
N MET A 157 -7.94 3.31 7.55
CA MET A 157 -8.68 3.19 6.29
C MET A 157 -10.04 3.92 6.30
N LEU A 158 -10.51 4.37 7.47
CA LEU A 158 -11.74 5.13 7.57
C LEU A 158 -11.66 6.46 6.80
N SER A 159 -12.75 6.85 6.17
CA SER A 159 -12.86 8.17 5.55
C SER A 159 -12.84 9.28 6.60
N THR A 160 -12.46 10.49 6.20
CA THR A 160 -12.46 11.67 7.09
C THR A 160 -13.83 11.93 7.72
N GLY A 161 -14.90 11.69 6.96
CA GLY A 161 -16.26 11.81 7.46
C GLY A 161 -16.61 10.74 8.52
N ALA A 162 -16.10 9.50 8.36
CA ALA A 162 -16.27 8.42 9.31
C ALA A 162 -15.51 8.72 10.61
N PHE A 163 -14.27 9.24 10.55
CA PHE A 163 -13.55 9.71 11.73
C PHE A 163 -14.35 10.78 12.50
N ASN A 164 -14.89 11.77 11.81
CA ASN A 164 -15.68 12.83 12.45
C ASN A 164 -16.97 12.29 13.10
N ALA A 165 -17.59 11.26 12.53
CA ALA A 165 -18.74 10.60 13.14
C ALA A 165 -18.36 9.84 14.42
N LEU A 166 -17.19 9.18 14.43
CA LEU A 166 -16.67 8.42 15.57
C LEU A 166 -16.24 9.33 16.72
N LEU A 167 -15.69 10.52 16.43
CA LEU A 167 -15.21 11.48 17.44
C LEU A 167 -16.28 11.81 18.50
N LYS A 168 -17.52 12.02 18.08
CA LYS A 168 -18.63 12.35 19.02
C LYS A 168 -18.82 11.27 20.10
N THR A 169 -18.71 10.00 19.70
CA THR A 169 -18.87 8.86 20.62
C THR A 169 -17.63 8.65 21.50
N LEU A 170 -16.44 9.01 20.99
CA LEU A 170 -15.20 8.95 21.77
C LEU A 170 -15.09 10.11 22.78
N GLU A 171 -15.76 11.23 22.56
CA GLU A 171 -15.82 12.37 23.48
C GLU A 171 -16.79 12.11 24.65
N GLU A 172 -17.95 11.55 24.34
CA GLU A 172 -19.00 11.25 25.31
C GLU A 172 -19.42 9.78 25.23
N PRO A 173 -18.52 8.83 25.60
CA PRO A 173 -18.79 7.42 25.47
C PRO A 173 -19.83 6.96 26.53
N PRO A 174 -20.80 6.11 26.15
CA PRO A 174 -21.65 5.44 27.12
C PRO A 174 -20.83 4.56 28.07
N ALA A 175 -21.16 4.52 29.34
CA ALA A 175 -20.38 3.81 30.37
C ALA A 175 -20.22 2.30 30.13
N HIS A 176 -21.08 1.71 29.30
CA HIS A 176 -21.06 0.29 28.96
C HIS A 176 -20.31 -0.01 27.66
N VAL A 177 -19.66 0.98 27.03
CA VAL A 177 -19.02 0.82 25.70
C VAL A 177 -17.51 0.95 25.80
N ILE A 178 -16.81 0.07 25.09
CA ILE A 178 -15.35 0.12 24.93
C ILE A 178 -15.01 0.07 23.45
N PHE A 179 -14.19 1.02 23.00
CA PHE A 179 -13.61 1.01 21.68
C PHE A 179 -12.19 0.47 21.70
N ILE A 180 -11.86 -0.43 20.78
CA ILE A 180 -10.49 -0.92 20.57
C ILE A 180 -10.15 -0.68 19.09
N LEU A 181 -9.37 0.36 18.85
CA LEU A 181 -8.91 0.75 17.51
C LEU A 181 -7.55 0.09 17.24
N ALA A 182 -7.40 -0.58 16.12
CA ALA A 182 -6.11 -1.16 15.71
C ALA A 182 -5.64 -0.53 14.39
N THR A 183 -4.35 -0.24 14.27
CA THR A 183 -3.78 0.35 13.06
C THR A 183 -2.34 -0.07 12.82
N THR A 184 -1.96 -0.19 11.56
CA THR A 184 -0.56 -0.30 11.13
C THR A 184 0.08 1.06 10.87
N GLU A 185 -0.73 2.11 10.63
CA GLU A 185 -0.26 3.43 10.20
C GLU A 185 -0.82 4.56 11.10
N VAL A 186 -0.19 4.72 12.25
CA VAL A 186 -0.61 5.72 13.24
C VAL A 186 -0.53 7.16 12.72
N HIS A 187 0.39 7.45 11.80
CA HIS A 187 0.59 8.79 11.23
C HIS A 187 -0.58 9.26 10.34
N LYS A 188 -1.43 8.35 9.88
CA LYS A 188 -2.65 8.68 9.13
C LYS A 188 -3.83 9.02 10.03
N LEU A 189 -3.74 8.79 11.34
CA LEU A 189 -4.83 9.08 12.26
C LEU A 189 -4.87 10.56 12.66
N PRO A 190 -6.05 11.18 12.72
CA PRO A 190 -6.20 12.53 13.24
C PRO A 190 -5.72 12.64 14.71
N ALA A 191 -5.06 13.76 15.04
CA ALA A 191 -4.60 14.03 16.40
C ALA A 191 -5.75 14.03 17.43
N THR A 192 -6.96 14.38 16.99
CA THR A 192 -8.18 14.35 17.81
C THR A 192 -8.58 12.95 18.27
N ILE A 193 -8.32 11.90 17.48
CA ILE A 193 -8.50 10.49 17.87
C ILE A 193 -7.39 10.08 18.83
N LEU A 194 -6.13 10.41 18.48
CA LEU A 194 -4.96 10.04 19.29
C LEU A 194 -5.03 10.56 20.72
N SER A 195 -5.57 11.77 20.94
CA SER A 195 -5.69 12.40 22.26
C SER A 195 -6.79 11.79 23.15
N ARG A 196 -7.70 10.98 22.59
CA ARG A 196 -8.86 10.39 23.32
C ARG A 196 -8.72 8.90 23.56
N CYS A 197 -7.65 8.28 23.01
CA CYS A 197 -7.42 6.85 23.13
C CYS A 197 -6.18 6.58 23.99
N GLN A 198 -6.25 5.56 24.82
CA GLN A 198 -5.08 5.02 25.49
C GLN A 198 -4.26 4.21 24.48
N ARG A 199 -3.05 4.65 24.20
CA ARG A 199 -2.20 4.09 23.14
C ARG A 199 -1.29 2.98 23.67
N PHE A 200 -1.22 1.88 22.90
CA PHE A 200 -0.33 0.75 23.12
C PHE A 200 0.44 0.45 21.83
N ASP A 201 1.77 0.49 21.92
CA ASP A 201 2.67 0.27 20.77
C ASP A 201 3.15 -1.18 20.76
N PHE A 202 2.69 -1.96 19.78
CA PHE A 202 3.12 -3.34 19.54
C PHE A 202 4.43 -3.34 18.79
N LYS A 203 5.45 -3.95 19.38
CA LYS A 203 6.79 -4.05 18.81
C LYS A 203 6.90 -5.26 17.88
N ARG A 204 7.86 -5.23 16.96
CA ARG A 204 8.25 -6.41 16.20
C ARG A 204 8.78 -7.48 17.15
N ILE A 205 8.35 -8.71 16.94
CA ILE A 205 8.80 -9.84 17.76
C ILE A 205 10.24 -10.18 17.39
N GLN A 206 11.09 -10.34 18.39
CA GLN A 206 12.49 -10.69 18.16
C GLN A 206 12.60 -12.06 17.48
N PRO A 207 13.52 -12.26 16.53
CA PRO A 207 13.67 -13.51 15.80
C PRO A 207 13.87 -14.73 16.69
N GLU A 208 14.60 -14.58 17.80
CA GLU A 208 14.86 -15.67 18.74
C GLU A 208 13.56 -16.11 19.45
N THR A 209 12.77 -15.15 19.92
CA THR A 209 11.47 -15.40 20.54
C THR A 209 10.50 -16.06 19.55
N MET A 210 10.51 -15.59 18.31
CA MET A 210 9.67 -16.15 17.25
C MET A 210 10.09 -17.58 16.89
N ALA A 211 11.39 -17.85 16.76
CA ALA A 211 11.92 -19.19 16.45
C ALA A 211 11.50 -20.21 17.51
N VAL A 212 11.57 -19.85 18.81
CA VAL A 212 11.10 -20.70 19.91
C VAL A 212 9.61 -21.02 19.74
N ARG A 213 8.78 -20.02 19.41
CA ARG A 213 7.34 -20.25 19.20
C ARG A 213 7.07 -21.13 18.00
N LEU A 214 7.77 -20.93 16.87
CA LEU A 214 7.64 -21.76 15.68
C LEU A 214 7.99 -23.22 15.96
N GLN A 215 9.07 -23.48 16.71
CA GLN A 215 9.46 -24.83 17.12
C GLN A 215 8.41 -25.49 18.02
N GLN A 216 7.82 -24.74 18.97
CA GLN A 216 6.73 -25.25 19.80
C GLN A 216 5.52 -25.66 18.96
N VAL A 217 5.10 -24.80 18.00
CA VAL A 217 3.97 -25.10 17.12
C VAL A 217 4.29 -26.30 16.22
N ALA A 218 5.48 -26.38 15.66
CA ALA A 218 5.92 -27.52 14.85
C ALA A 218 5.87 -28.83 15.66
N GLY A 219 6.36 -28.82 16.90
CA GLY A 219 6.29 -29.99 17.79
C GLY A 219 4.86 -30.44 18.10
N LEU A 220 3.93 -29.46 18.31
CA LEU A 220 2.51 -29.77 18.54
C LEU A 220 1.81 -30.39 17.31
N GLU A 221 2.28 -30.05 16.10
CA GLU A 221 1.78 -30.61 14.83
C GLU A 221 2.54 -31.90 14.39
N GLY A 222 3.51 -32.37 15.18
CA GLY A 222 4.32 -33.54 14.84
C GLY A 222 5.23 -33.32 13.63
N MET A 223 5.73 -32.08 13.47
CA MET A 223 6.70 -31.68 12.45
C MET A 223 8.09 -31.52 13.07
N GLU A 224 9.11 -31.87 12.31
CA GLU A 224 10.51 -31.66 12.68
C GLU A 224 11.00 -30.36 12.05
N LEU A 225 11.11 -29.29 12.85
CA LEU A 225 11.62 -28.00 12.40
C LEU A 225 13.06 -27.82 12.87
N ALA A 226 14.00 -27.78 11.94
CA ALA A 226 15.42 -27.56 12.24
C ALA A 226 15.61 -26.14 12.85
N PRO A 227 16.54 -25.96 13.82
CA PRO A 227 16.75 -24.67 14.49
C PRO A 227 17.16 -23.54 13.54
N ASP A 228 17.96 -23.85 12.53
CA ASP A 228 18.37 -22.93 11.46
C ASP A 228 17.17 -22.53 10.58
N ALA A 229 16.30 -23.48 10.24
CA ALA A 229 15.06 -23.24 9.52
C ALA A 229 14.11 -22.33 10.33
N ALA A 230 13.95 -22.58 11.64
CA ALA A 230 13.13 -21.75 12.52
C ALA A 230 13.64 -20.31 12.57
N THR A 231 14.96 -20.14 12.68
CA THR A 231 15.61 -18.82 12.68
C THR A 231 15.45 -18.13 11.32
N LEU A 232 15.54 -18.86 10.22
CA LEU A 232 15.34 -18.32 8.87
C LEU A 232 13.90 -17.84 8.68
N ILE A 233 12.90 -18.67 9.05
CA ILE A 233 11.48 -18.26 9.01
C ILE A 233 11.26 -17.00 9.84
N ALA A 234 11.81 -16.94 11.07
CA ALA A 234 11.65 -15.78 11.95
C ALA A 234 12.25 -14.48 11.37
N ARG A 235 13.37 -14.59 10.67
CA ARG A 235 14.00 -13.45 9.97
C ARG A 235 13.19 -13.01 8.76
N ILE A 236 12.67 -13.94 7.96
CA ILE A 236 11.82 -13.64 6.80
C ILE A 236 10.53 -12.95 7.23
N ALA A 237 9.94 -13.42 8.34
CA ALA A 237 8.70 -12.88 8.90
C ALA A 237 8.84 -11.46 9.49
N ASP A 238 10.06 -10.95 9.67
CA ASP A 238 10.38 -9.58 10.11
C ASP A 238 9.55 -9.11 11.33
N GLY A 239 9.43 -9.98 12.32
CA GLY A 239 8.70 -9.71 13.55
C GLY A 239 7.18 -9.92 13.51
N ALA A 240 6.63 -10.43 12.39
CA ALA A 240 5.22 -10.75 12.20
C ALA A 240 4.96 -12.24 12.41
N LEU A 241 4.52 -12.67 13.60
CA LEU A 241 4.29 -14.10 13.92
C LEU A 241 3.25 -14.75 12.99
N ARG A 242 2.25 -14.00 12.53
CA ARG A 242 1.26 -14.51 11.57
C ARG A 242 1.91 -14.95 10.27
N ASP A 243 2.85 -14.16 9.76
CA ASP A 243 3.55 -14.45 8.51
C ASP A 243 4.54 -15.61 8.71
N GLY A 244 5.22 -15.65 9.86
CA GLY A 244 6.07 -16.79 10.22
C GLY A 244 5.30 -18.13 10.29
N LEU A 245 4.11 -18.13 10.90
CA LEU A 245 3.24 -19.32 10.93
C LEU A 245 2.69 -19.67 9.54
N SER A 246 2.46 -18.67 8.66
CA SER A 246 2.02 -18.94 7.30
C SER A 246 3.13 -19.58 6.45
N ILE A 247 4.38 -19.15 6.60
CA ILE A 247 5.54 -19.79 5.95
C ILE A 247 5.72 -21.23 6.47
N LEU A 248 5.65 -21.42 7.80
CA LEU A 248 5.72 -22.75 8.42
C LEU A 248 4.64 -23.68 7.84
N ASP A 249 3.42 -23.19 7.69
CA ASP A 249 2.29 -23.91 7.14
C ASP A 249 2.51 -24.35 5.68
N GLN A 250 3.05 -23.45 4.86
CA GLN A 250 3.43 -23.75 3.48
C GLN A 250 4.53 -24.81 3.39
N CYS A 251 5.53 -24.74 4.27
CA CYS A 251 6.58 -25.75 4.36
C CYS A 251 6.00 -27.12 4.77
N ALA A 252 5.09 -27.13 5.75
CA ALA A 252 4.41 -28.33 6.22
C ALA A 252 3.59 -29.02 5.12
N GLY A 253 3.03 -28.26 4.19
CA GLY A 253 2.34 -28.79 3.01
C GLY A 253 3.25 -29.55 2.04
N ARG A 254 4.58 -29.36 2.11
CA ARG A 254 5.55 -30.06 1.26
C ARG A 254 6.27 -31.22 1.98
N SER A 255 6.67 -31.01 3.24
CA SER A 255 7.39 -32.02 4.03
C SER A 255 7.15 -31.83 5.52
N LYS A 256 7.16 -32.93 6.28
CA LYS A 256 7.16 -32.90 7.74
C LYS A 256 8.54 -32.57 8.32
N GLN A 257 9.61 -32.81 7.57
CA GLN A 257 10.97 -32.40 7.93
C GLN A 257 11.26 -31.05 7.25
N ILE A 258 11.35 -30.01 8.06
CA ILE A 258 11.49 -28.63 7.58
C ILE A 258 12.93 -28.19 7.81
N THR A 259 13.70 -28.16 6.72
CA THR A 259 15.09 -27.69 6.66
C THR A 259 15.16 -26.25 6.18
N ALA A 260 16.29 -25.57 6.41
CA ALA A 260 16.53 -24.22 5.90
C ALA A 260 16.45 -24.13 4.37
N GLN A 261 16.86 -25.22 3.66
CA GLN A 261 16.75 -25.30 2.21
C GLN A 261 15.28 -25.28 1.78
N LEU A 262 14.42 -26.11 2.39
CA LEU A 262 12.98 -26.12 2.09
C LEU A 262 12.33 -24.77 2.35
N VAL A 263 12.71 -24.10 3.44
CA VAL A 263 12.22 -22.74 3.76
C VAL A 263 12.65 -21.75 2.68
N SER A 264 13.90 -21.80 2.22
CA SER A 264 14.41 -20.94 1.15
C SER A 264 13.64 -21.15 -0.16
N GLU A 265 13.34 -22.40 -0.51
CA GLU A 265 12.53 -22.73 -1.70
C GLU A 265 11.09 -22.19 -1.59
N VAL A 266 10.44 -22.42 -0.45
CA VAL A 266 9.05 -21.99 -0.23
C VAL A 266 8.91 -20.48 -0.15
N ALA A 267 9.87 -19.82 0.50
CA ALA A 267 9.90 -18.37 0.61
C ALA A 267 10.36 -17.66 -0.68
N GLY A 268 10.72 -18.42 -1.72
CA GLY A 268 11.19 -17.89 -2.99
C GLY A 268 12.60 -17.28 -2.92
N LEU A 269 13.39 -17.70 -1.91
CA LEU A 269 14.79 -17.29 -1.78
C LEU A 269 15.72 -18.13 -2.69
N ALA A 270 15.26 -19.28 -3.17
CA ALA A 270 16.01 -20.21 -3.97
C ALA A 270 16.34 -19.72 -5.41
N GLY A 271 15.76 -18.61 -5.83
CA GLY A 271 16.04 -18.01 -7.15
C GLY A 271 17.21 -17.02 -7.17
N ARG A 272 18.01 -16.94 -6.11
CA ARG A 272 19.08 -15.95 -5.99
C ARG A 272 20.27 -16.13 -6.93
N GLU A 273 20.43 -17.32 -7.51
CA GLU A 273 21.46 -17.54 -8.53
C GLU A 273 21.33 -16.60 -9.72
N ALA A 274 20.10 -16.30 -10.14
CA ALA A 274 19.86 -15.32 -11.19
C ALA A 274 20.32 -13.91 -10.77
N LEU A 275 20.14 -13.52 -9.51
CA LEU A 275 20.62 -12.23 -9.00
C LEU A 275 22.15 -12.16 -9.04
N TYR A 276 22.84 -13.26 -8.72
CA TYR A 276 24.30 -13.32 -8.84
C TYR A 276 24.74 -13.24 -10.29
N ARG A 277 24.13 -14.00 -11.21
CA ARG A 277 24.44 -13.92 -12.65
C ARG A 277 24.23 -12.51 -13.20
N LEU A 278 23.13 -11.87 -12.83
CA LEU A 278 22.85 -10.48 -13.20
C LEU A 278 23.86 -9.49 -12.62
N SER A 279 24.25 -9.65 -11.34
CA SER A 279 25.28 -8.80 -10.73
C SER A 279 26.67 -9.03 -11.33
N ASP A 280 27.01 -10.26 -11.68
CA ASP A 280 28.27 -10.60 -12.35
C ASP A 280 28.33 -10.01 -13.76
N ALA A 281 27.21 -10.04 -14.51
CA ALA A 281 27.10 -9.38 -15.81
C ALA A 281 27.33 -7.86 -15.70
N VAL A 282 26.76 -7.22 -14.65
CA VAL A 282 27.01 -5.79 -14.38
C VAL A 282 28.50 -5.53 -14.06
N LEU A 283 29.13 -6.41 -13.27
CA LEU A 283 30.54 -6.30 -12.93
C LEU A 283 31.44 -6.44 -14.17
N ALA A 284 31.14 -7.43 -15.03
CA ALA A 284 31.80 -7.66 -16.30
C ALA A 284 31.52 -6.58 -17.36
N ARG A 285 30.50 -5.71 -17.12
CA ARG A 285 29.98 -4.74 -18.08
C ARG A 285 29.47 -5.39 -19.37
N ASP A 286 28.86 -6.55 -19.22
CA ASP A 286 28.27 -7.32 -20.33
C ASP A 286 26.74 -7.09 -20.33
N SER A 287 26.32 -6.12 -21.14
CA SER A 287 24.90 -5.81 -21.31
C SER A 287 24.13 -6.92 -22.02
N SER A 288 24.81 -7.71 -22.92
CA SER A 288 24.18 -8.81 -23.61
C SER A 288 23.81 -9.93 -22.65
N ALA A 289 24.78 -10.38 -21.83
CA ALA A 289 24.52 -11.41 -20.81
C ALA A 289 23.42 -11.00 -19.81
N ALA A 290 23.38 -9.73 -19.40
CA ALA A 290 22.34 -9.24 -18.51
C ALA A 290 20.95 -9.28 -19.16
N VAL A 291 20.82 -8.86 -20.42
CA VAL A 291 19.54 -8.87 -21.15
C VAL A 291 19.10 -10.29 -21.48
N GLU A 292 20.02 -11.19 -21.82
CA GLU A 292 19.72 -12.61 -22.05
C GLU A 292 19.20 -13.30 -20.78
N GLU A 293 19.82 -13.05 -19.64
CA GLU A 293 19.34 -13.58 -18.36
C GLU A 293 17.94 -13.04 -18.01
N LEU A 294 17.68 -11.73 -18.25
CA LEU A 294 16.35 -11.14 -18.09
C LEU A 294 15.31 -11.79 -19.02
N ALA A 295 15.70 -12.09 -20.27
CA ALA A 295 14.81 -12.75 -21.21
C ALA A 295 14.44 -14.16 -20.72
N GLN A 296 15.41 -14.94 -20.24
CA GLN A 296 15.18 -16.27 -19.67
C GLN A 296 14.26 -16.22 -18.43
N LEU A 297 14.48 -15.26 -17.54
CA LEU A 297 13.61 -15.07 -16.39
C LEU A 297 12.17 -14.73 -16.80
N HIS A 298 12.02 -13.87 -17.81
CA HIS A 298 10.71 -13.50 -18.34
C HIS A 298 10.00 -14.69 -19.01
N GLU A 299 10.70 -15.52 -19.80
CA GLU A 299 10.16 -16.74 -20.41
C GLU A 299 9.71 -17.74 -19.34
N ASN A 300 10.40 -17.81 -18.21
CA ASN A 300 10.02 -18.61 -17.04
C ASN A 300 8.93 -17.95 -16.19
N SER A 301 8.24 -16.92 -16.72
CA SER A 301 7.14 -16.21 -16.05
C SER A 301 7.55 -15.54 -14.73
N TYR A 302 8.82 -15.14 -14.59
CA TYR A 302 9.26 -14.41 -13.41
C TYR A 302 8.75 -12.97 -13.44
N ASP A 303 8.22 -12.50 -12.31
CA ASP A 303 7.71 -11.13 -12.20
C ASP A 303 8.86 -10.12 -12.16
N MET A 304 8.90 -9.23 -13.15
CA MET A 304 9.95 -8.22 -13.30
C MET A 304 9.89 -7.11 -12.24
N GLU A 305 8.70 -6.79 -11.70
CA GLU A 305 8.59 -5.86 -10.56
C GLU A 305 9.20 -6.47 -9.31
N ARG A 306 8.88 -7.74 -9.05
CA ARG A 306 9.48 -8.50 -7.96
C ARG A 306 11.00 -8.61 -8.12
N LEU A 307 11.49 -8.92 -9.31
CA LEU A 307 12.93 -8.96 -9.61
C LEU A 307 13.61 -7.61 -9.28
N CYS A 308 12.97 -6.50 -9.64
CA CYS A 308 13.49 -5.16 -9.30
C CYS A 308 13.66 -4.97 -7.80
N VAL A 309 12.67 -5.36 -7.00
CA VAL A 309 12.74 -5.29 -5.52
C VAL A 309 13.85 -6.22 -4.99
N GLU A 310 14.01 -7.39 -5.55
CA GLU A 310 15.06 -8.35 -5.17
C GLU A 310 16.45 -7.81 -5.49
N MET A 311 16.64 -7.16 -6.66
CA MET A 311 17.90 -6.49 -7.03
C MET A 311 18.23 -5.32 -6.09
N ILE A 312 17.24 -4.51 -5.68
CA ILE A 312 17.42 -3.47 -4.65
C ILE A 312 17.95 -4.09 -3.36
N ASN A 313 17.33 -5.17 -2.89
CA ASN A 313 17.75 -5.87 -1.67
C ASN A 313 19.15 -6.50 -1.83
N HIS A 314 19.48 -7.03 -3.00
CA HIS A 314 20.78 -7.62 -3.31
C HIS A 314 21.89 -6.57 -3.23
N PHE A 315 21.73 -5.43 -3.90
CA PHE A 315 22.69 -4.32 -3.83
C PHE A 315 22.75 -3.67 -2.43
N ARG A 316 21.62 -3.61 -1.71
CA ARG A 316 21.61 -3.20 -0.30
C ARG A 316 22.46 -4.13 0.56
N ASN A 317 22.39 -5.43 0.34
CA ASN A 317 23.20 -6.39 1.07
C ASN A 317 24.69 -6.18 0.78
N PHE A 318 25.07 -5.92 -0.48
CA PHE A 318 26.44 -5.53 -0.83
C PHE A 318 26.90 -4.25 -0.11
N MET A 319 26.03 -3.24 -0.03
CA MET A 319 26.29 -2.01 0.71
C MET A 319 26.52 -2.28 2.19
N MET A 320 25.69 -3.12 2.81
CA MET A 320 25.83 -3.47 4.24
C MET A 320 27.15 -4.18 4.53
N VAL A 321 27.55 -5.13 3.66
CA VAL A 321 28.85 -5.82 3.80
C VAL A 321 30.02 -4.83 3.71
N LYS A 322 29.95 -3.84 2.82
CA LYS A 322 31.02 -2.83 2.64
C LYS A 322 31.11 -1.79 3.76
N THR A 323 29.98 -1.46 4.41
CA THR A 323 29.89 -0.31 5.31
C THR A 323 29.80 -0.70 6.79
N VAL A 324 29.24 -1.88 7.11
CA VAL A 324 28.92 -2.26 8.49
C VAL A 324 29.77 -3.44 8.95
N LYS A 325 30.46 -3.29 10.11
CA LYS A 325 31.32 -4.36 10.65
C LYS A 325 30.56 -5.63 11.07
N LYS A 326 29.30 -5.50 11.50
CA LYS A 326 28.41 -6.61 11.90
C LYS A 326 27.28 -6.84 10.89
N SER A 327 27.60 -6.80 9.63
CA SER A 327 26.62 -6.91 8.53
C SER A 327 25.85 -8.22 8.54
N ARG A 328 26.43 -9.32 9.07
CA ARG A 328 25.78 -10.63 9.16
C ARG A 328 24.45 -10.59 9.94
N GLU A 329 24.36 -9.78 10.99
CA GLU A 329 23.16 -9.64 11.82
C GLU A 329 22.04 -8.88 11.06
N LEU A 330 22.39 -8.05 10.09
CA LEU A 330 21.49 -7.17 9.34
C LEU A 330 21.02 -7.76 7.98
N ILE A 331 21.67 -8.86 7.54
CA ILE A 331 21.39 -9.51 6.26
C ILE A 331 20.64 -10.81 6.51
N ILE A 332 19.45 -10.94 5.89
CA ILE A 332 18.60 -12.13 6.00
C ILE A 332 19.00 -13.11 4.90
N CYS A 333 19.81 -14.11 5.26
CA CYS A 333 20.29 -15.15 4.36
C CYS A 333 20.86 -16.33 5.16
N THR A 334 21.12 -17.46 4.51
CA THR A 334 21.88 -18.59 5.08
C THR A 334 23.35 -18.23 5.18
N ASP A 335 24.15 -19.03 5.90
CA ASP A 335 25.59 -18.77 6.08
C ASP A 335 26.38 -18.94 4.77
N ASP A 336 25.96 -19.86 3.92
CA ASP A 336 26.60 -20.06 2.62
C ASP A 336 26.25 -18.93 1.64
N GLU A 337 25.01 -18.46 1.63
CA GLU A 337 24.61 -17.27 0.87
C GLU A 337 25.37 -16.02 1.34
N TYR A 338 25.61 -15.88 2.66
CA TYR A 338 26.38 -14.75 3.17
C TYR A 338 27.81 -14.72 2.63
N LYS A 339 28.49 -15.88 2.55
CA LYS A 339 29.82 -16.00 1.96
C LYS A 339 29.81 -15.57 0.48
N HIS A 340 28.78 -15.96 -0.27
CA HIS A 340 28.63 -15.52 -1.66
C HIS A 340 28.41 -14.00 -1.77
N ILE A 341 27.54 -13.44 -0.92
CA ILE A 341 27.28 -11.98 -0.89
C ILE A 341 28.60 -11.24 -0.56
N GLU A 342 29.39 -11.74 0.42
CA GLU A 342 30.66 -11.15 0.80
C GLU A 342 31.70 -11.19 -0.32
N ALA A 343 31.81 -12.32 -1.02
CA ALA A 343 32.71 -12.48 -2.14
C ALA A 343 32.35 -11.55 -3.31
N SER A 344 31.06 -11.51 -3.69
CA SER A 344 30.59 -10.62 -4.77
C SER A 344 30.70 -9.16 -4.39
N ALA A 345 30.30 -8.77 -3.17
CA ALA A 345 30.44 -7.40 -2.66
C ALA A 345 31.91 -6.93 -2.68
N GLY A 346 32.85 -7.85 -2.45
CA GLY A 346 34.29 -7.57 -2.51
C GLY A 346 34.72 -6.95 -3.83
N GLN A 347 34.13 -7.38 -4.93
CA GLN A 347 34.48 -7.00 -6.30
C GLN A 347 33.88 -5.64 -6.73
N PHE A 348 32.75 -5.22 -6.14
CA PHE A 348 32.14 -3.93 -6.41
C PHE A 348 32.78 -2.80 -5.62
N THR A 349 32.84 -1.60 -6.19
CA THR A 349 33.11 -0.37 -5.44
C THR A 349 31.83 0.14 -4.79
N LEU A 350 31.95 0.87 -3.67
CA LEU A 350 30.78 1.45 -2.99
C LEU A 350 29.98 2.37 -3.92
N ALA A 351 30.65 3.13 -4.78
CA ALA A 351 30.01 4.00 -5.76
C ALA A 351 29.17 3.22 -6.78
N GLN A 352 29.66 2.06 -7.26
CA GLN A 352 28.87 1.20 -8.15
C GLN A 352 27.64 0.62 -7.46
N ILE A 353 27.78 0.22 -6.19
CA ILE A 353 26.67 -0.31 -5.40
C ILE A 353 25.58 0.75 -5.19
N LEU A 354 25.96 1.96 -4.78
CA LEU A 354 25.01 3.06 -4.55
C LEU A 354 24.30 3.43 -5.86
N ARG A 355 25.05 3.54 -6.95
CA ARG A 355 24.46 3.78 -8.29
C ARG A 355 23.45 2.71 -8.68
N GLY A 356 23.76 1.42 -8.42
CA GLY A 356 22.82 0.32 -8.69
C GLY A 356 21.53 0.48 -7.87
N LEU A 357 21.64 0.84 -6.60
CA LEU A 357 20.51 1.11 -5.72
C LEU A 357 19.63 2.24 -6.26
N ASP A 358 20.23 3.39 -6.60
CA ASP A 358 19.50 4.57 -7.08
C ASP A 358 18.76 4.26 -8.39
N LEU A 359 19.44 3.55 -9.31
CA LEU A 359 18.86 3.19 -10.60
C LEU A 359 17.69 2.21 -10.44
N PHE A 360 17.82 1.13 -9.65
CA PHE A 360 16.73 0.18 -9.43
C PHE A 360 15.57 0.82 -8.64
N GLN A 361 15.83 1.71 -7.69
CA GLN A 361 14.77 2.45 -7.00
C GLN A 361 13.99 3.35 -7.96
N SER A 362 14.68 4.08 -8.84
CA SER A 362 14.03 4.90 -9.87
C SER A 362 13.24 4.05 -10.86
N THR A 363 13.76 2.88 -11.23
CA THR A 363 13.09 1.90 -12.09
C THR A 363 11.82 1.38 -11.44
N LEU A 364 11.86 1.03 -10.16
CA LEU A 364 10.69 0.57 -9.41
C LEU A 364 9.58 1.63 -9.34
N VAL A 365 9.94 2.91 -9.15
CA VAL A 365 8.97 4.02 -9.17
C VAL A 365 8.27 4.13 -10.52
N LYS A 366 9.01 3.98 -11.62
CA LYS A 366 8.44 4.00 -12.99
C LYS A 366 7.52 2.81 -13.25
N ILE A 367 7.93 1.60 -12.85
CA ILE A 367 7.12 0.37 -12.98
C ILE A 367 5.80 0.57 -12.22
N LYS A 368 5.83 1.04 -10.98
CA LYS A 368 4.63 1.34 -10.19
C LYS A 368 3.79 2.48 -10.77
N GLY A 369 4.41 3.37 -11.53
CA GLY A 369 3.75 4.42 -12.30
C GLY A 369 3.09 3.96 -13.60
N GLY A 370 3.14 2.64 -13.92
CA GLY A 370 2.49 2.06 -15.11
C GLY A 370 3.40 1.85 -16.31
N ALA A 371 4.72 2.06 -16.18
CA ALA A 371 5.67 1.72 -17.23
C ALA A 371 5.80 0.19 -17.37
N THR A 372 6.17 -0.28 -18.58
CA THR A 372 6.34 -1.71 -18.87
C THR A 372 7.52 -2.29 -18.07
N PRO A 373 7.29 -3.23 -17.12
CA PRO A 373 8.32 -3.69 -16.19
C PRO A 373 9.55 -4.28 -16.87
N ARG A 374 9.35 -5.09 -17.93
CA ARG A 374 10.44 -5.70 -18.69
C ARG A 374 11.37 -4.65 -19.31
N ILE A 375 10.80 -3.67 -20.01
CA ILE A 375 11.58 -2.63 -20.71
C ILE A 375 12.37 -1.79 -19.70
N GLU A 376 11.77 -1.40 -18.59
CA GLU A 376 12.47 -0.61 -17.57
C GLU A 376 13.60 -1.38 -16.90
N MET A 377 13.46 -2.71 -16.72
CA MET A 377 14.53 -3.56 -16.21
C MET A 377 15.67 -3.72 -17.23
N GLU A 378 15.38 -3.99 -18.49
CA GLU A 378 16.38 -4.06 -19.56
C GLU A 378 17.17 -2.75 -19.66
N MET A 379 16.48 -1.60 -19.65
CA MET A 379 17.11 -0.28 -19.64
C MET A 379 17.99 -0.05 -18.42
N ALA A 380 17.57 -0.49 -17.23
CA ALA A 380 18.34 -0.35 -16.01
C ALA A 380 19.67 -1.12 -16.09
N PHE A 381 19.63 -2.37 -16.55
CA PHE A 381 20.85 -3.18 -16.69
C PHE A 381 21.79 -2.64 -17.78
N ILE A 382 21.26 -2.20 -18.92
CA ILE A 382 22.06 -1.57 -19.98
C ILE A 382 22.78 -0.32 -19.42
N ARG A 383 22.09 0.53 -18.66
CA ARG A 383 22.71 1.72 -18.03
C ARG A 383 23.75 1.36 -16.98
N LEU A 384 23.56 0.28 -16.22
CA LEU A 384 24.55 -0.20 -15.25
C LEU A 384 25.80 -0.73 -15.93
N CYS A 385 25.63 -1.51 -17.02
CA CYS A 385 26.73 -2.06 -17.78
C CYS A 385 27.48 -1.01 -18.59
N GLU A 386 26.77 0.01 -19.12
CA GLU A 386 27.30 1.06 -19.98
C GLU A 386 27.27 2.46 -19.32
N PRO A 387 28.20 2.76 -18.38
CA PRO A 387 28.24 4.06 -17.70
C PRO A 387 28.40 5.26 -18.63
N LYS A 388 28.81 5.02 -19.87
CA LYS A 388 28.99 6.09 -20.88
C LYS A 388 27.67 6.70 -21.37
N LEU A 389 26.59 5.96 -21.24
CA LEU A 389 25.24 6.40 -21.68
C LEU A 389 24.61 7.40 -20.73
N GLU A 390 25.14 7.55 -19.52
CA GLU A 390 24.59 8.49 -18.54
C GLU A 390 25.29 9.83 -18.60
N THR A 391 24.47 10.88 -18.57
CA THR A 391 24.89 12.29 -18.54
C THR A 391 24.77 12.92 -17.18
N ASP A 392 24.40 12.15 -16.15
CA ASP A 392 24.28 12.65 -14.79
C ASP A 392 25.62 13.11 -14.22
N PRO A 393 25.65 14.15 -13.36
CA PRO A 393 26.86 14.70 -12.77
C PRO A 393 27.73 13.65 -12.07
N ASP A 394 27.11 12.65 -11.43
CA ASP A 394 27.83 11.59 -10.71
C ASP A 394 28.52 10.61 -11.66
N ALA A 395 27.89 10.28 -12.79
CA ALA A 395 28.51 9.45 -13.84
C ALA A 395 29.68 10.20 -14.50
N ILE A 396 29.56 11.51 -14.68
CA ILE A 396 30.65 12.37 -15.20
C ILE A 396 31.80 12.40 -14.19
N ASN A 397 31.55 12.60 -12.91
CA ASN A 397 32.55 12.61 -11.86
C ASN A 397 33.28 11.26 -11.73
N GLN A 398 32.58 10.13 -11.90
CA GLN A 398 33.21 8.80 -11.89
C GLN A 398 34.14 8.61 -13.11
N ARG A 399 33.75 9.11 -14.29
CA ARG A 399 34.62 9.10 -15.49
C ARG A 399 35.85 9.99 -15.29
N LEU A 400 35.65 11.17 -14.69
CA LEU A 400 36.73 12.10 -14.37
C LEU A 400 37.74 11.43 -13.41
N SER A 401 37.24 10.82 -12.32
CA SER A 401 38.06 10.11 -11.34
C SER A 401 38.78 8.88 -11.93
N ALA A 402 38.15 8.20 -12.92
CA ALA A 402 38.79 7.10 -13.61
C ALA A 402 39.92 7.59 -14.54
N LEU A 403 39.70 8.71 -15.25
CA LEU A 403 40.70 9.35 -16.08
C LEU A 403 41.87 9.91 -15.26
N GLU A 404 41.58 10.55 -14.14
CA GLU A 404 42.60 11.04 -13.20
C GLU A 404 43.50 9.91 -12.67
N ARG A 405 42.90 8.76 -12.29
CA ARG A 405 43.66 7.57 -11.89
C ARG A 405 44.49 6.98 -13.03
N ALA A 406 43.95 6.95 -14.25
CA ALA A 406 44.69 6.49 -15.41
C ALA A 406 45.89 7.39 -15.74
N VAL A 407 45.74 8.71 -15.64
CA VAL A 407 46.82 9.69 -15.80
C VAL A 407 47.86 9.58 -14.68
N GLN A 408 47.43 9.43 -13.40
CA GLN A 408 48.31 9.24 -12.26
C GLN A 408 49.13 7.94 -12.33
N ASN A 409 48.53 6.86 -12.90
CA ASN A 409 49.20 5.56 -13.05
C ASN A 409 50.09 5.45 -14.31
N GLY A 410 50.29 6.56 -15.04
CA GLY A 410 51.29 6.65 -16.10
C GLY A 410 51.00 5.80 -17.33
N VAL A 411 49.73 5.49 -17.64
CA VAL A 411 49.34 4.83 -18.86
C VAL A 411 49.47 5.84 -20.00
N PRO A 412 50.40 5.65 -20.99
CA PRO A 412 50.55 6.57 -22.09
C PRO A 412 49.24 6.60 -22.88
N ALA A 413 48.71 7.80 -23.10
CA ALA A 413 47.54 8.00 -23.97
C ALA A 413 47.82 7.34 -25.31
N ALA A 414 46.96 6.38 -25.70
CA ALA A 414 47.06 5.76 -27.05
C ALA A 414 47.02 6.88 -28.09
N PRO A 415 47.91 6.82 -29.12
CA PRO A 415 47.99 7.87 -30.12
C PRO A 415 46.63 7.97 -30.82
N VAL A 416 46.05 9.16 -30.74
CA VAL A 416 44.87 9.52 -31.51
C VAL A 416 45.23 9.30 -32.99
N LYS A 417 44.65 8.27 -33.60
CA LYS A 417 44.67 8.12 -35.07
C LYS A 417 43.90 9.30 -35.63
N THR A 418 44.64 10.33 -36.03
CA THR A 418 44.11 11.39 -36.88
C THR A 418 43.63 10.74 -38.18
N VAL A 419 42.33 10.66 -38.32
CA VAL A 419 41.68 10.34 -39.58
C VAL A 419 42.01 11.50 -40.51
N GLN A 420 42.98 11.28 -41.41
CA GLN A 420 43.22 12.18 -42.51
C GLN A 420 42.02 12.15 -43.43
N SER A 421 41.28 13.25 -43.48
CA SER A 421 40.30 13.51 -44.54
C SER A 421 41.03 13.60 -45.89
N PRO A 422 40.53 12.96 -46.97
CA PRO A 422 41.11 13.09 -48.30
C PRO A 422 40.96 14.54 -48.78
N ALA A 423 42.06 15.09 -49.29
CA ALA A 423 42.12 16.41 -49.89
C ALA A 423 41.24 16.50 -51.15
N PRO A 424 40.48 17.58 -51.34
CA PRO A 424 39.83 17.86 -52.61
C PRO A 424 40.83 18.52 -53.58
N ALA A 425 40.78 18.03 -54.86
CA ALA A 425 41.59 18.44 -55.96
C ALA A 425 41.48 19.96 -56.26
N ALA A 426 42.64 20.50 -56.69
CA ALA A 426 42.86 21.86 -57.12
C ALA A 426 42.03 22.25 -58.34
N ARG A 427 41.46 23.47 -58.35
CA ARG A 427 41.08 24.25 -59.51
C ARG A 427 41.57 25.70 -59.38
N PRO A 428 41.99 26.33 -60.50
CA PRO A 428 42.90 27.46 -60.47
C PRO A 428 42.26 28.83 -60.24
N ALA A 429 43.15 29.75 -59.79
CA ALA A 429 42.83 31.12 -59.51
C ALA A 429 42.50 31.98 -60.73
N PRO A 430 41.77 33.09 -60.59
CA PRO A 430 42.28 34.34 -61.01
C PRO A 430 42.18 35.52 -60.06
N ALA A 431 43.28 36.31 -60.05
CA ALA A 431 43.43 37.75 -59.93
C ALA A 431 42.81 38.50 -58.76
N GLN A 432 43.67 39.14 -58.01
CA GLN A 432 43.48 40.27 -57.11
C GLN A 432 43.00 41.51 -57.84
N PRO A 433 42.36 42.46 -57.13
CA PRO A 433 43.05 43.70 -56.80
C PRO A 433 42.90 44.23 -55.37
N THR A 434 44.05 44.65 -54.83
CA THR A 434 44.42 45.82 -54.01
C THR A 434 43.44 46.52 -53.09
N VAL A 435 43.78 46.50 -51.87
CA VAL A 435 43.87 47.37 -50.67
C VAL A 435 43.36 48.82 -50.81
N PRO A 436 42.79 49.53 -49.80
CA PRO A 436 43.61 50.19 -48.77
C PRO A 436 43.04 50.12 -47.31
N PRO A 437 43.82 50.64 -46.32
CA PRO A 437 43.79 50.21 -44.95
C PRO A 437 43.11 51.16 -43.96
N THR A 438 42.80 50.54 -42.77
CA THR A 438 42.82 51.13 -41.39
C THR A 438 41.80 52.23 -41.01
N PRO A 439 41.33 52.36 -39.78
CA PRO A 439 42.13 52.33 -38.55
C PRO A 439 41.53 51.56 -37.34
N GLN A 440 42.43 51.19 -36.42
CA GLN A 440 42.11 50.83 -35.03
C GLN A 440 41.61 52.06 -34.22
N PRO A 441 40.89 51.83 -33.19
CA PRO A 441 40.99 52.64 -31.99
C PRO A 441 41.44 51.85 -30.74
N THR A 442 42.27 52.50 -30.02
CA THR A 442 42.97 52.21 -28.76
C THR A 442 42.00 52.08 -27.57
N PRO A 443 42.45 51.47 -26.44
CA PRO A 443 41.61 51.04 -25.36
C PRO A 443 41.28 52.15 -24.35
N ALA A 444 40.08 52.13 -23.80
CA ALA A 444 39.69 53.00 -22.68
C ALA A 444 39.58 52.20 -21.38
N ALA A 445 40.18 52.81 -20.41
CA ALA A 445 40.43 52.56 -19.01
C ALA A 445 39.41 51.76 -18.18
N ALA A 446 39.99 51.01 -17.25
CA ALA A 446 39.36 50.36 -16.11
C ALA A 446 38.71 51.38 -15.15
N ALA A 447 37.58 50.98 -14.55
CA ALA A 447 37.05 51.58 -13.32
C ALA A 447 36.89 50.47 -12.25
N PRO A 448 37.10 50.78 -10.96
CA PRO A 448 37.52 49.82 -9.95
C PRO A 448 36.37 49.11 -9.25
N ALA A 449 36.70 47.93 -8.70
CA ALA A 449 35.87 47.13 -7.81
C ALA A 449 35.65 47.83 -6.45
N PRO A 450 34.51 47.62 -5.79
CA PRO A 450 34.37 48.01 -4.37
C PRO A 450 34.82 46.87 -3.46
N GLU A 451 35.55 47.28 -2.42
CA GLU A 451 36.12 46.49 -1.31
C GLU A 451 35.04 45.90 -0.38
N PRO A 452 35.35 44.83 0.37
CA PRO A 452 34.42 44.20 1.29
C PRO A 452 34.40 44.90 2.65
N VAL A 453 33.20 45.07 3.23
CA VAL A 453 33.02 45.60 4.60
C VAL A 453 32.89 44.45 5.60
N PRO A 454 33.40 44.60 6.83
CA PRO A 454 33.60 43.52 7.78
C PRO A 454 32.31 43.16 8.54
N VAL A 455 32.19 41.86 8.82
CA VAL A 455 31.17 41.25 9.68
C VAL A 455 31.44 41.65 11.14
N THR A 456 30.48 42.30 11.78
CA THR A 456 30.46 42.47 13.23
C THR A 456 29.34 41.64 13.83
N SER A 457 29.75 40.78 14.73
CA SER A 457 28.98 39.93 15.63
C SER A 457 28.11 40.77 16.57
N ALA A 458 26.83 40.49 16.72
CA ALA A 458 26.04 40.90 17.89
C ALA A 458 24.98 39.87 18.23
N GLU A 459 24.94 39.50 19.47
CA GLU A 459 24.06 38.55 20.17
C GLU A 459 22.58 39.02 20.24
N PRO A 460 21.65 38.12 20.65
CA PRO A 460 20.21 38.32 20.47
C PRO A 460 19.60 39.16 21.60
N VAL A 461 18.77 40.13 21.20
CA VAL A 461 17.89 40.87 22.12
C VAL A 461 16.46 40.40 21.88
N SER A 462 15.81 39.98 22.95
CA SER A 462 14.41 39.60 23.05
C SER A 462 13.48 40.74 22.63
N ALA A 463 12.55 40.49 21.73
CA ALA A 463 11.46 41.40 21.37
C ALA A 463 10.20 41.11 22.21
N PRO A 464 9.45 42.14 22.65
CA PRO A 464 8.29 41.97 23.51
C PRO A 464 7.00 41.58 22.74
N VAL A 465 6.12 40.89 23.48
CA VAL A 465 4.76 40.47 23.08
C VAL A 465 3.91 41.70 22.77
N PRO A 466 3.14 41.76 21.67
CA PRO A 466 2.13 42.80 21.47
C PRO A 466 0.83 42.47 22.22
N GLU A 467 0.30 43.47 22.92
CA GLU A 467 -1.01 43.54 23.54
C GLU A 467 -2.16 43.41 22.54
N PRO A 468 -3.34 42.89 22.94
CA PRO A 468 -4.49 42.74 22.05
C PRO A 468 -5.18 44.07 21.77
N ALA A 469 -5.45 44.34 20.49
CA ALA A 469 -6.23 45.49 20.03
C ALA A 469 -7.74 45.30 20.30
N PRO A 470 -8.53 46.38 20.48
CA PRO A 470 -9.89 46.35 20.93
C PRO A 470 -10.89 45.90 19.85
N VAL A 471 -11.88 45.13 20.33
CA VAL A 471 -13.03 44.61 19.59
C VAL A 471 -13.86 45.76 18.97
N GLN A 472 -14.06 45.75 17.66
CA GLN A 472 -15.10 46.54 16.98
C GLN A 472 -16.42 45.75 16.94
N PRO A 473 -17.57 46.44 17.07
CA PRO A 473 -18.89 45.76 17.12
C PRO A 473 -19.33 45.31 15.72
N GLU A 474 -19.92 44.11 15.67
CA GLU A 474 -20.56 43.53 14.48
C GLU A 474 -21.70 44.38 13.93
N PRO A 475 -21.89 44.46 12.59
CA PRO A 475 -23.09 45.04 12.00
C PRO A 475 -24.28 44.06 12.08
N PRO A 476 -25.52 44.59 12.13
CA PRO A 476 -26.73 43.80 12.43
C PRO A 476 -27.09 42.82 11.29
N VAL A 477 -27.54 41.64 11.71
CA VAL A 477 -28.08 40.55 10.90
C VAL A 477 -29.34 41.01 10.15
N PRO A 478 -29.48 40.77 8.83
CA PRO A 478 -30.74 40.96 8.11
C PRO A 478 -31.75 39.83 8.47
N PRO A 479 -33.06 40.13 8.44
CA PRO A 479 -34.08 39.17 8.87
C PRO A 479 -34.24 38.02 7.88
N GLU A 480 -34.53 36.85 8.46
CA GLU A 480 -34.87 35.59 7.83
C GLU A 480 -36.04 35.73 6.85
N PRO A 481 -35.95 35.27 5.59
CA PRO A 481 -37.12 35.18 4.73
C PRO A 481 -37.95 33.96 5.03
N ALA A 482 -39.24 34.20 5.18
CA ALA A 482 -40.32 33.25 5.42
C ALA A 482 -40.30 32.04 4.45
N ALA A 483 -40.81 30.93 4.97
CA ALA A 483 -41.02 29.66 4.29
C ALA A 483 -41.65 29.85 2.88
N ALA A 484 -40.92 29.42 1.87
CA ALA A 484 -41.45 29.31 0.51
C ALA A 484 -42.12 27.94 0.34
N ALA A 485 -43.32 28.00 -0.24
CA ALA A 485 -44.17 26.88 -0.61
C ALA A 485 -43.50 25.86 -1.52
N PRO A 486 -43.99 24.61 -1.58
CA PRO A 486 -43.34 23.52 -2.34
C PRO A 486 -43.39 23.79 -3.85
N SER A 487 -42.23 23.77 -4.49
CA SER A 487 -42.08 23.82 -5.92
C SER A 487 -42.76 22.64 -6.59
N PRO A 488 -43.37 22.84 -7.77
CA PRO A 488 -44.07 21.78 -8.49
C PRO A 488 -43.09 20.74 -9.01
N ALA A 489 -43.57 19.48 -9.03
CA ALA A 489 -42.90 18.32 -9.58
C ALA A 489 -42.40 18.58 -11.01
N PRO A 490 -41.21 18.08 -11.40
CA PRO A 490 -40.71 18.25 -12.74
C PRO A 490 -41.56 17.47 -13.74
N ALA A 491 -42.05 18.19 -14.75
CA ALA A 491 -42.77 17.65 -15.89
C ALA A 491 -41.96 16.59 -16.63
N ALA A 492 -42.67 15.66 -17.19
CA ALA A 492 -42.24 14.45 -17.88
C ALA A 492 -41.26 14.67 -19.04
N ASP A 493 -40.40 13.64 -19.19
CA ASP A 493 -39.72 13.19 -20.42
C ASP A 493 -39.25 14.26 -21.43
N SER A 494 -38.07 14.82 -21.16
CA SER A 494 -37.20 15.29 -22.23
C SER A 494 -36.27 14.14 -22.63
N GLU A 495 -36.36 13.68 -23.87
CA GLU A 495 -35.49 12.65 -24.46
C GLU A 495 -34.03 13.03 -24.28
N GLN A 496 -33.26 12.06 -23.79
CA GLN A 496 -31.80 12.18 -23.70
C GLN A 496 -31.23 12.06 -25.10
N LYS A 497 -30.44 13.05 -25.54
CA LYS A 497 -29.76 13.04 -26.85
C LYS A 497 -28.27 12.98 -26.65
N LEU A 498 -27.60 12.13 -27.44
CA LEU A 498 -26.15 12.08 -27.48
C LEU A 498 -25.63 13.40 -28.03
N PHE A 499 -24.61 13.98 -27.37
CA PHE A 499 -24.00 15.23 -27.81
C PHE A 499 -23.02 14.96 -28.95
N MET A 500 -23.41 15.29 -30.17
CA MET A 500 -22.67 14.97 -31.39
C MET A 500 -21.35 15.72 -31.53
N GLN A 501 -21.23 16.91 -30.95
CA GLN A 501 -20.02 17.74 -30.99
C GLN A 501 -19.03 17.44 -29.85
N TRP A 502 -19.00 16.18 -29.39
CA TRP A 502 -18.11 15.75 -28.31
C TRP A 502 -16.63 15.90 -28.69
N ALA A 503 -16.27 15.62 -29.94
CA ALA A 503 -14.90 15.74 -30.43
C ALA A 503 -14.40 17.21 -30.41
N ASP A 504 -15.25 18.15 -30.82
CA ASP A 504 -14.95 19.57 -30.82
C ASP A 504 -14.80 20.11 -29.40
N LEU A 505 -15.65 19.64 -28.48
CA LEU A 505 -15.54 19.93 -27.04
C LEU A 505 -14.20 19.47 -26.47
N MET A 506 -13.79 18.26 -26.81
CA MET A 506 -12.51 17.71 -26.37
C MET A 506 -11.32 18.48 -26.95
N GLU A 507 -11.41 18.98 -28.18
CA GLU A 507 -10.35 19.80 -28.78
C GLU A 507 -10.20 21.15 -28.07
N ILE A 508 -11.29 21.81 -27.72
CA ILE A 508 -11.27 23.06 -26.95
C ILE A 508 -10.68 22.80 -25.56
N LEU A 509 -11.08 21.72 -24.89
CA LEU A 509 -10.56 21.36 -23.56
C LEU A 509 -9.08 20.97 -23.61
N HIS A 510 -8.61 20.35 -24.68
CA HIS A 510 -7.19 20.07 -24.87
C HIS A 510 -6.33 21.34 -24.90
N ARG A 511 -6.86 22.45 -25.45
CA ARG A 511 -6.18 23.73 -25.50
C ARG A 511 -6.28 24.53 -24.20
N THR A 512 -7.37 24.38 -23.45
CA THR A 512 -7.67 25.18 -22.26
C THR A 512 -7.34 24.50 -20.94
N ASP A 513 -7.47 23.17 -20.85
CA ASP A 513 -7.26 22.39 -19.62
C ASP A 513 -6.86 20.95 -19.94
N ILE A 514 -5.55 20.71 -20.09
CA ILE A 514 -4.97 19.40 -20.45
C ILE A 514 -5.27 18.32 -19.40
N ALA A 515 -5.35 18.69 -18.11
CA ALA A 515 -5.66 17.73 -17.04
C ALA A 515 -7.10 17.21 -17.16
N LEU A 516 -8.04 18.13 -17.46
CA LEU A 516 -9.44 17.79 -17.68
C LEU A 516 -9.64 16.97 -18.96
N PHE A 517 -8.90 17.29 -20.03
CA PHE A 517 -8.89 16.51 -21.27
C PHE A 517 -8.50 15.04 -21.01
N GLY A 518 -7.43 14.81 -20.22
CA GLY A 518 -6.98 13.46 -19.87
C GLY A 518 -8.04 12.66 -19.08
N VAL A 519 -8.74 13.30 -18.14
CA VAL A 519 -9.79 12.65 -17.33
C VAL A 519 -11.05 12.35 -18.15
N LEU A 520 -11.36 13.18 -19.15
CA LEU A 520 -12.52 13.02 -20.04
C LEU A 520 -12.25 12.09 -21.23
N SER A 521 -11.02 11.64 -21.43
CA SER A 521 -10.66 10.70 -22.50
C SER A 521 -11.46 9.40 -22.35
N GLY A 522 -12.14 8.96 -23.44
CA GLY A 522 -13.02 7.78 -23.43
C GLY A 522 -14.42 8.02 -22.84
N SER A 523 -14.77 9.27 -22.50
CA SER A 523 -16.10 9.65 -22.00
C SER A 523 -17.04 10.06 -23.14
N GLN A 524 -18.35 10.14 -22.84
CA GLN A 524 -19.39 10.62 -23.76
C GLN A 524 -20.28 11.63 -23.06
N GLY A 525 -20.81 12.61 -23.83
CA GLY A 525 -21.72 13.64 -23.35
C GLY A 525 -23.15 13.42 -23.83
N TYR A 526 -24.12 13.71 -22.97
CA TYR A 526 -25.55 13.66 -23.27
C TYR A 526 -26.20 14.97 -22.87
N THR A 527 -27.15 15.45 -23.67
CA THR A 527 -27.96 16.61 -23.34
C THR A 527 -29.36 16.20 -22.93
N ARG A 528 -29.88 16.78 -21.84
CA ARG A 528 -31.25 16.60 -21.36
C ARG A 528 -31.81 17.93 -20.88
N GLY A 529 -32.51 18.66 -21.78
CA GLY A 529 -32.97 20.00 -21.47
C GLY A 529 -31.83 20.95 -21.09
N GLU A 530 -31.84 21.51 -19.90
CA GLU A 530 -30.79 22.40 -19.39
C GLU A 530 -29.58 21.65 -18.80
N PHE A 531 -29.58 20.33 -18.79
CA PHE A 531 -28.51 19.53 -18.20
C PHE A 531 -27.61 18.95 -19.28
N PHE A 532 -26.31 19.03 -19.04
CA PHE A 532 -25.29 18.31 -19.76
C PHE A 532 -24.74 17.20 -18.86
N LEU A 533 -24.93 15.95 -19.27
CA LEU A 533 -24.59 14.75 -18.50
C LEU A 533 -23.37 14.08 -19.12
N ILE A 534 -22.38 13.79 -18.32
CA ILE A 534 -21.13 13.15 -18.74
C ILE A 534 -21.15 11.68 -18.29
N ASP A 535 -21.03 10.75 -19.24
CA ASP A 535 -20.80 9.33 -19.00
C ASP A 535 -19.31 9.04 -19.15
N SER A 536 -18.64 8.73 -18.06
CA SER A 536 -17.21 8.49 -18.03
C SER A 536 -16.89 7.18 -17.33
N PRO A 537 -15.96 6.38 -17.90
CA PRO A 537 -15.43 5.20 -17.22
C PRO A 537 -14.53 5.55 -16.05
N ASN A 538 -14.05 6.80 -15.96
CA ASN A 538 -13.13 7.25 -14.92
C ASN A 538 -13.88 7.79 -13.69
N PRO A 539 -13.76 7.15 -12.51
CA PRO A 539 -14.47 7.56 -11.30
C PRO A 539 -14.05 8.95 -10.77
N THR A 540 -12.85 9.43 -11.11
CA THR A 540 -12.33 10.73 -10.63
C THR A 540 -13.02 11.92 -11.25
N ILE A 541 -13.78 11.75 -12.35
CA ILE A 541 -14.53 12.85 -13.00
C ILE A 541 -15.48 13.55 -12.06
N LYS A 542 -16.04 12.81 -11.08
CA LYS A 542 -16.95 13.36 -10.08
C LYS A 542 -16.29 14.43 -9.21
N GLU A 543 -15.01 14.30 -8.94
CA GLU A 543 -14.23 15.27 -8.16
C GLU A 543 -13.82 16.44 -9.02
N PHE A 544 -13.41 16.21 -10.27
CA PHE A 544 -13.04 17.24 -11.22
C PHE A 544 -14.20 18.21 -11.53
N ILE A 545 -15.43 17.68 -11.72
CA ILE A 545 -16.61 18.54 -11.94
C ILE A 545 -16.96 19.39 -10.71
N LYS A 546 -16.61 18.96 -9.49
CA LYS A 546 -16.83 19.76 -8.27
C LYS A 546 -15.85 20.93 -8.14
N ILE A 547 -14.69 20.86 -8.75
CA ILE A 547 -13.70 21.93 -8.75
C ILE A 547 -14.19 23.07 -9.64
N SER A 548 -14.33 24.25 -9.07
CA SER A 548 -14.96 25.39 -9.74
C SER A 548 -14.26 25.84 -11.03
N THR A 549 -12.95 25.67 -11.13
CA THR A 549 -12.13 26.00 -12.32
C THR A 549 -12.45 25.08 -13.48
N HIS A 550 -12.43 23.76 -13.28
CA HIS A 550 -12.72 22.76 -14.30
C HIS A 550 -14.20 22.79 -14.74
N ALA A 551 -15.12 22.97 -13.80
CA ALA A 551 -16.54 23.14 -14.12
C ALA A 551 -16.81 24.40 -14.97
N LYS A 552 -16.07 25.49 -14.74
CA LYS A 552 -16.14 26.69 -15.56
C LYS A 552 -15.57 26.48 -16.96
N ALA A 553 -14.44 25.76 -17.08
CA ALA A 553 -13.84 25.43 -18.37
C ALA A 553 -14.80 24.59 -19.25
N ILE A 554 -15.45 23.56 -18.69
CA ILE A 554 -16.46 22.77 -19.43
C ILE A 554 -17.64 23.65 -19.88
N ARG A 555 -18.17 24.49 -18.99
CA ARG A 555 -19.31 25.39 -19.36
C ARG A 555 -18.94 26.38 -20.40
N ALA A 556 -17.73 26.97 -20.34
CA ALA A 556 -17.24 27.92 -21.34
C ALA A 556 -17.10 27.23 -22.71
N ALA A 557 -16.51 26.07 -22.77
CA ALA A 557 -16.39 25.30 -24.01
C ALA A 557 -17.75 24.87 -24.58
N LEU A 558 -18.69 24.44 -23.74
CA LEU A 558 -20.06 24.12 -24.16
C LEU A 558 -20.80 25.36 -24.67
N HIS A 559 -20.61 26.51 -24.03
CA HIS A 559 -21.21 27.78 -24.48
C HIS A 559 -20.64 28.25 -25.82
N GLU A 560 -19.33 28.05 -26.03
CA GLU A 560 -18.66 28.37 -27.30
C GLU A 560 -19.23 27.53 -28.47
N LEU A 561 -19.50 26.25 -28.23
CA LEU A 561 -20.01 25.32 -29.24
C LEU A 561 -21.52 25.44 -29.50
N THR A 562 -22.30 25.67 -28.44
CA THR A 562 -23.77 25.56 -28.53
C THR A 562 -24.54 26.86 -28.32
N GLY A 563 -23.88 27.89 -27.79
CA GLY A 563 -24.52 29.14 -27.36
C GLY A 563 -25.41 29.00 -26.11
N HIS A 564 -25.48 27.83 -25.49
CA HIS A 564 -26.33 27.52 -24.35
C HIS A 564 -25.55 27.30 -23.05
N ASN A 565 -26.14 27.75 -21.93
CA ASN A 565 -25.58 27.50 -20.59
C ASN A 565 -26.17 26.22 -19.99
N TYR A 566 -25.35 25.18 -19.90
CA TYR A 566 -25.76 23.90 -19.33
C TYR A 566 -25.38 23.77 -17.87
N LYS A 567 -26.24 23.09 -17.11
CA LYS A 567 -25.93 22.59 -15.76
C LYS A 567 -25.23 21.23 -15.88
N LEU A 568 -23.99 21.12 -15.37
CA LEU A 568 -23.21 19.90 -15.47
C LEU A 568 -23.71 18.83 -14.50
N GLY A 569 -23.81 17.59 -14.97
CA GLY A 569 -24.16 16.43 -14.17
C GLY A 569 -23.43 15.17 -14.63
N LEU A 570 -23.51 14.11 -13.83
CA LEU A 570 -23.01 12.80 -14.21
C LEU A 570 -24.17 11.94 -14.71
N PHE A 571 -23.92 11.21 -15.78
CA PHE A 571 -24.86 10.24 -16.30
C PHE A 571 -24.91 9.04 -15.34
N LYS A 572 -26.09 8.79 -14.75
CA LYS A 572 -26.35 7.55 -14.01
C LYS A 572 -27.02 6.58 -14.98
N LYS A 573 -26.30 5.57 -15.46
CA LYS A 573 -26.95 4.40 -16.05
C LYS A 573 -27.94 3.90 -15.01
N LYS A 574 -29.24 3.88 -15.32
CA LYS A 574 -30.20 3.07 -14.57
C LYS A 574 -29.65 1.65 -14.65
N SER A 575 -29.16 1.13 -13.54
CA SER A 575 -28.66 -0.24 -13.50
C SER A 575 -29.82 -1.15 -13.88
N THR A 576 -29.65 -1.84 -14.99
CA THR A 576 -30.52 -2.95 -15.44
C THR A 576 -30.43 -4.14 -14.47
N GLU A 577 -29.69 -3.97 -13.35
CA GLU A 577 -29.54 -4.96 -12.28
C GLU A 577 -30.73 -5.06 -11.31
N GLN A 578 -31.74 -4.20 -11.42
CA GLN A 578 -33.00 -4.41 -10.67
C GLN A 578 -34.01 -5.31 -11.38
N ALA A 579 -33.70 -5.78 -12.61
CA ALA A 579 -34.56 -6.74 -13.32
C ALA A 579 -34.10 -8.21 -13.21
N SER A 580 -33.02 -8.54 -12.51
CA SER A 580 -32.47 -9.91 -12.39
C SER A 580 -32.31 -10.43 -10.96
N ARG A 581 -33.02 -9.85 -9.98
CA ARG A 581 -33.25 -10.53 -8.70
C ARG A 581 -34.67 -11.08 -8.61
N ARG A 582 -35.08 -11.83 -9.63
CA ARG A 582 -36.06 -12.89 -9.43
C ARG A 582 -35.30 -14.08 -8.88
N ASP A 583 -35.75 -14.57 -7.74
CA ASP A 583 -35.22 -15.78 -7.12
C ASP A 583 -35.14 -16.89 -8.18
N PRO A 584 -33.99 -17.53 -8.41
CA PRO A 584 -33.86 -18.65 -9.34
C PRO A 584 -34.88 -19.77 -9.08
N LEU A 585 -35.38 -19.86 -7.85
CA LEU A 585 -36.42 -20.79 -7.44
C LEU A 585 -37.81 -20.39 -8.01
N GLU A 586 -38.15 -19.10 -8.01
CA GLU A 586 -39.42 -18.62 -8.59
C GLU A 586 -39.45 -18.77 -10.12
N ASP A 587 -38.31 -18.62 -10.79
CA ASP A 587 -38.20 -18.81 -12.25
C ASP A 587 -38.28 -20.30 -12.62
N LEU A 588 -37.75 -21.19 -11.79
CA LEU A 588 -37.92 -22.65 -11.91
C LEU A 588 -39.36 -23.09 -11.63
N LEU A 589 -40.00 -22.54 -10.61
CA LEU A 589 -41.39 -22.84 -10.27
C LEU A 589 -42.37 -22.35 -11.34
N SER A 590 -42.10 -21.19 -11.97
CA SER A 590 -42.92 -20.68 -13.07
C SER A 590 -42.80 -21.56 -14.33
N LYS A 591 -41.56 -21.99 -14.68
CA LYS A 591 -41.34 -22.92 -15.80
C LYS A 591 -41.89 -24.32 -15.56
N ALA A 592 -41.88 -24.79 -14.32
CA ALA A 592 -42.51 -26.07 -13.97
C ALA A 592 -44.04 -26.01 -14.08
N ARG A 593 -44.67 -24.88 -13.73
CA ARG A 593 -46.09 -24.63 -13.90
C ARG A 593 -46.48 -24.51 -15.38
N GLU A 594 -45.69 -23.87 -16.20
CA GLU A 594 -45.88 -23.77 -17.64
C GLU A 594 -45.79 -25.13 -18.35
N ASN A 595 -44.99 -26.05 -17.83
CA ASN A 595 -44.80 -27.39 -18.38
C ASN A 595 -45.69 -28.47 -17.72
N HIS A 596 -46.69 -28.09 -16.91
CA HIS A 596 -47.64 -28.98 -16.22
C HIS A 596 -46.97 -30.05 -15.32
N ILE A 597 -45.83 -29.74 -14.72
CA ILE A 597 -45.16 -30.64 -13.78
C ILE A 597 -45.75 -30.41 -12.38
N GLN A 598 -46.32 -31.44 -11.77
CA GLN A 598 -46.81 -31.40 -10.39
C GLN A 598 -45.62 -31.31 -9.43
N ILE A 599 -45.63 -30.28 -8.57
CA ILE A 599 -44.63 -30.08 -7.54
C ILE A 599 -45.27 -30.42 -6.21
N GLU A 600 -44.77 -31.41 -5.52
CA GLU A 600 -45.12 -31.71 -4.12
C GLU A 600 -44.18 -30.94 -3.20
N GLU A 601 -44.73 -30.08 -2.36
CA GLU A 601 -44.00 -29.41 -1.27
C GLU A 601 -43.93 -30.39 -0.09
N HIS A 602 -42.69 -30.75 0.30
CA HIS A 602 -42.38 -31.48 1.53
C HIS A 602 -41.63 -30.58 2.52
#